data_64e65d74130ee5f24b06c1501866ba25
#
_entry.id   64e65d74130ee5f24b06c1501866ba25
#
_cell.length_a   1.000
_cell.length_b   1.000
_cell.length_c   1.000
_cell.angle_alpha   90.00
_cell.angle_beta   90.00
_cell.angle_gamma   90.00
#
_symmetry.space_group_name_H-M   'P 1'
#
loop_
_entity.id
_entity.type
_entity.pdbx_description
1 polymer ?
#
loop_
_entity_poly.entity_id
_entity_poly.type
_entity_poly.pdbx_seq_one_letter_code
_entity_poly.pdbx_strand_id
1 'polypeptide(L)'
;MKFSESLKKSKDFQNVYNKGNSYANRLLVMYVLENHTDKNRLGISVSKKVGNSVIRHHLTRLIREGYRLQEDMFNSGLDIVVIARGTARDASFHQISSALKHLGCLLYTSPSPRDGLLSR
;
A
#
# COMPACT_ATOMS: atom_id res chain seq x y z
N MET A 1 1.27 14.56 -2.18
CA MET A 1 2.46 13.68 -2.23
C MET A 1 3.53 14.37 -3.05
N LYS A 2 4.74 14.35 -2.54
CA LYS A 2 5.81 15.14 -3.12
C LYS A 2 6.48 14.50 -4.32
N PHE A 3 6.66 13.18 -4.27
CA PHE A 3 7.37 12.44 -5.30
C PHE A 3 6.51 11.40 -6.00
N SER A 4 5.22 11.44 -5.75
CA SER A 4 4.32 10.38 -6.19
C SER A 4 3.10 10.96 -6.87
N GLU A 5 2.51 10.15 -7.74
CA GLU A 5 1.27 10.50 -8.43
C GLU A 5 0.18 9.53 -8.01
N SER A 6 -1.06 9.89 -8.27
CA SER A 6 -2.18 9.00 -7.98
C SER A 6 -2.38 8.00 -9.10
N LEU A 7 -2.59 6.76 -8.73
CA LEU A 7 -2.95 5.70 -9.67
C LEU A 7 -4.46 5.69 -9.78
N LYS A 8 -5.00 5.93 -10.96
CA LYS A 8 -6.45 6.14 -11.12
C LYS A 8 -7.14 5.16 -12.05
N LYS A 9 -6.43 4.60 -13.02
CA LYS A 9 -7.07 3.76 -14.02
C LYS A 9 -7.25 2.34 -13.55
N SER A 10 -8.42 1.76 -13.79
CA SER A 10 -8.69 0.37 -13.44
C SER A 10 -7.68 -0.58 -14.06
N LYS A 11 -7.27 -0.29 -15.28
CA LYS A 11 -6.28 -1.12 -15.98
C LYS A 11 -4.96 -1.15 -15.23
N ASP A 12 -4.53 -0.02 -14.67
CA ASP A 12 -3.30 0.06 -13.91
C ASP A 12 -3.41 -0.73 -12.61
N PHE A 13 -4.55 -0.64 -11.92
CA PHE A 13 -4.80 -1.44 -10.71
C PHE A 13 -4.72 -2.93 -11.04
N GLN A 14 -5.39 -3.35 -12.10
CA GLN A 14 -5.36 -4.75 -12.53
C GLN A 14 -3.95 -5.24 -12.82
N ASN A 15 -3.18 -4.41 -13.48
CA ASN A 15 -1.81 -4.75 -13.83
C ASN A 15 -0.96 -4.98 -12.57
N VAL A 16 -1.12 -4.12 -11.57
CA VAL A 16 -0.40 -4.26 -10.31
C VAL A 16 -0.85 -5.53 -9.57
N TYR A 17 -2.14 -5.83 -9.56
CA TYR A 17 -2.64 -7.04 -8.92
C TYR A 17 -2.11 -8.31 -9.60
N ASN A 18 -2.02 -8.30 -10.92
CA ASN A 18 -1.64 -9.49 -11.67
C ASN A 18 -0.14 -9.72 -11.69
N LYS A 19 0.65 -8.68 -11.70
CA LYS A 19 2.10 -8.78 -11.91
C LYS A 19 2.93 -8.38 -10.71
N GLY A 20 2.35 -7.63 -9.77
CA GLY A 20 3.07 -7.12 -8.62
C GLY A 20 3.23 -8.15 -7.52
N ASN A 21 4.11 -7.83 -6.58
CA ASN A 21 4.26 -8.60 -5.36
C ASN A 21 3.28 -8.08 -4.32
N SER A 22 2.81 -8.96 -3.46
CA SER A 22 1.88 -8.56 -2.41
C SER A 22 2.49 -8.73 -1.03
N TYR A 23 2.13 -7.83 -0.16
CA TYR A 23 2.54 -7.83 1.24
C TYR A 23 1.30 -7.50 2.06
N ALA A 24 1.13 -8.13 3.20
CA ALA A 24 -0.09 -7.94 3.99
C ALA A 24 0.21 -7.91 5.47
N ASN A 25 -0.62 -7.19 6.19
CA ASN A 25 -0.65 -7.27 7.64
C ASN A 25 -2.11 -7.24 8.08
N ARG A 26 -2.35 -7.04 9.38
CA ARG A 26 -3.70 -7.12 9.91
C ARG A 26 -4.64 -6.06 9.34
N LEU A 27 -4.14 -4.88 9.04
CA LEU A 27 -4.97 -3.75 8.62
C LEU A 27 -4.99 -3.51 7.13
N LEU A 28 -3.89 -3.78 6.45
CA LEU A 28 -3.71 -3.37 5.06
C LEU A 28 -3.09 -4.48 4.22
N VAL A 29 -3.36 -4.43 2.93
CA VAL A 29 -2.66 -5.24 1.93
C VAL A 29 -2.02 -4.27 0.95
N MET A 30 -0.77 -4.50 0.58
CA MET A 30 -0.06 -3.65 -0.36
C MET A 30 0.45 -4.49 -1.53
N TYR A 31 0.15 -4.03 -2.75
CA TYR A 31 0.69 -4.62 -3.98
C TYR A 31 1.69 -3.64 -4.57
N VAL A 32 2.83 -4.14 -5.02
CA VAL A 32 3.90 -3.31 -5.55
C VAL A 32 4.40 -3.88 -6.86
N LEU A 33 4.52 -3.04 -7.86
CA LEU A 33 5.02 -3.39 -9.18
C LEU A 33 5.96 -2.30 -9.66
N GLU A 34 7.12 -2.67 -10.21
CA GLU A 34 8.01 -1.70 -10.81
C GLU A 34 7.38 -1.11 -12.05
N ASN A 35 7.44 0.21 -12.21
CA ASN A 35 6.82 0.89 -13.35
C ASN A 35 7.83 1.46 -14.34
N HIS A 36 9.12 1.29 -14.07
CA HIS A 36 10.21 1.74 -14.95
C HIS A 36 10.22 3.25 -15.20
N THR A 37 9.68 4.01 -14.27
CA THR A 37 9.75 5.47 -14.30
C THR A 37 10.48 5.95 -13.05
N ASP A 38 10.66 7.26 -12.94
CA ASP A 38 11.32 7.82 -11.78
C ASP A 38 10.35 8.31 -10.71
N LYS A 39 9.07 8.03 -10.87
CA LYS A 39 8.04 8.41 -9.91
C LYS A 39 7.24 7.22 -9.43
N ASN A 40 6.80 7.29 -8.19
CA ASN A 40 5.87 6.31 -7.67
C ASN A 40 4.45 6.70 -8.04
N ARG A 41 3.59 5.70 -8.17
CA ARG A 41 2.15 5.95 -8.33
C ARG A 41 1.44 5.21 -7.22
N LEU A 42 0.56 5.90 -6.51
CA LEU A 42 -0.15 5.34 -5.37
C LEU A 42 -1.64 5.21 -5.70
N GLY A 43 -2.15 4.01 -5.58
CA GLY A 43 -3.58 3.74 -5.65
C GLY A 43 -4.07 3.25 -4.30
N ILE A 44 -5.26 3.67 -3.92
CA ILE A 44 -5.85 3.25 -2.65
C ILE A 44 -7.23 2.67 -2.94
N SER A 45 -7.47 1.49 -2.43
CA SER A 45 -8.75 0.81 -2.64
C SER A 45 -9.37 0.45 -1.29
N VAL A 46 -10.59 0.91 -1.06
CA VAL A 46 -11.35 0.57 0.14
C VAL A 46 -12.70 0.05 -0.33
N SER A 47 -12.97 -1.23 -0.12
CA SER A 47 -14.18 -1.84 -0.63
C SER A 47 -15.40 -1.46 0.21
N LYS A 48 -16.58 -1.66 -0.38
CA LYS A 48 -17.84 -1.42 0.31
C LYS A 48 -18.01 -2.30 1.55
N LYS A 49 -17.31 -3.41 1.60
CA LYS A 49 -17.36 -4.32 2.74
C LYS A 49 -16.76 -3.72 4.00
N VAL A 50 -15.89 -2.74 3.86
CA VAL A 50 -15.25 -2.10 5.01
C VAL A 50 -16.22 -1.14 5.70
N GLY A 51 -17.03 -0.45 4.93
CA GLY A 51 -18.00 0.49 5.50
C GLY A 51 -18.67 1.32 4.42
N ASN A 52 -19.46 2.30 4.86
CA ASN A 52 -20.17 3.18 3.95
C ASN A 52 -19.20 4.20 3.32
N SER A 53 -19.72 5.08 2.49
CA SER A 53 -18.88 6.03 1.76
C SER A 53 -18.09 6.96 2.67
N VAL A 54 -18.67 7.35 3.81
CA VAL A 54 -17.98 8.22 4.77
C VAL A 54 -16.76 7.50 5.34
N ILE A 55 -16.93 6.26 5.77
CA ILE A 55 -15.86 5.46 6.34
C ILE A 55 -14.78 5.20 5.28
N ARG A 56 -15.19 4.84 4.08
CA ARG A 56 -14.24 4.57 3.00
C ARG A 56 -13.41 5.80 2.66
N HIS A 57 -14.06 6.95 2.59
CA HIS A 57 -13.39 8.20 2.29
C HIS A 57 -12.39 8.57 3.38
N HIS A 58 -12.81 8.40 4.64
CA HIS A 58 -11.96 8.66 5.79
C HIS A 58 -10.71 7.77 5.76
N LEU A 59 -10.87 6.48 5.52
CA LEU A 59 -9.73 5.56 5.45
C LEU A 59 -8.80 5.91 4.29
N THR A 60 -9.35 6.28 3.14
CA THR A 60 -8.54 6.71 2.00
C THR A 60 -7.66 7.89 2.39
N ARG A 61 -8.22 8.85 3.12
CA ARG A 61 -7.45 10.01 3.58
C ARG A 61 -6.35 9.62 4.56
N LEU A 62 -6.66 8.74 5.51
CA LEU A 62 -5.67 8.27 6.48
C LEU A 62 -4.51 7.54 5.79
N ILE A 63 -4.83 6.69 4.84
CA ILE A 63 -3.82 5.94 4.11
C ILE A 63 -2.94 6.88 3.29
N ARG A 64 -3.57 7.82 2.59
CA ARG A 64 -2.82 8.79 1.78
C ARG A 64 -1.89 9.64 2.64
N GLU A 65 -2.39 10.10 3.78
CA GLU A 65 -1.59 10.91 4.68
C GLU A 65 -0.45 10.12 5.29
N GLY A 66 -0.71 8.88 5.69
CA GLY A 66 0.32 8.00 6.22
C GLY A 66 1.41 7.72 5.18
N TYR A 67 1.01 7.48 3.93
CA TYR A 67 1.97 7.28 2.85
C TYR A 67 2.79 8.55 2.63
N ARG A 68 2.14 9.70 2.61
CA ARG A 68 2.83 10.97 2.37
C ARG A 68 3.93 11.22 3.39
N LEU A 69 3.68 10.90 4.65
CA LEU A 69 4.66 11.10 5.70
C LEU A 69 5.83 10.12 5.60
N GLN A 70 5.65 9.01 4.91
CA GLN A 70 6.66 7.98 4.79
C GLN A 70 7.13 7.79 3.35
N GLU A 71 6.82 8.75 2.49
CA GLU A 71 7.10 8.64 1.06
C GLU A 71 8.58 8.36 0.78
N ASP A 72 9.45 8.95 1.57
CA ASP A 72 10.89 8.82 1.37
C ASP A 72 11.42 7.42 1.60
N MET A 73 10.70 6.59 2.32
CA MET A 73 11.16 5.22 2.55
C MET A 73 10.89 4.31 1.36
N PHE A 74 10.09 4.75 0.39
CA PHE A 74 9.82 3.97 -0.82
C PHE A 74 10.73 4.40 -1.95
N ASN A 75 11.29 3.43 -2.67
CA ASN A 75 12.11 3.73 -3.84
C ASN A 75 11.25 4.34 -4.94
N SER A 76 11.91 5.08 -5.84
CA SER A 76 11.23 5.60 -7.02
C SER A 76 10.91 4.48 -8.00
N GLY A 77 9.89 4.71 -8.82
CA GLY A 77 9.57 3.79 -9.90
C GLY A 77 8.67 2.63 -9.49
N LEU A 78 7.84 2.82 -8.49
CA LEU A 78 6.92 1.79 -8.03
C LEU A 78 5.48 2.20 -8.26
N ASP A 79 4.67 1.26 -8.73
CA ASP A 79 3.22 1.37 -8.67
C ASP A 79 2.80 0.64 -7.41
N ILE A 80 2.18 1.35 -6.49
CA ILE A 80 1.82 0.83 -5.18
C ILE A 80 0.30 0.93 -5.03
N VAL A 81 -0.34 -0.20 -4.73
CA VAL A 81 -1.77 -0.22 -4.42
C VAL A 81 -1.94 -0.67 -2.98
N VAL A 82 -2.61 0.15 -2.19
CA VAL A 82 -2.89 -0.16 -0.79
C VAL A 82 -4.38 -0.45 -0.66
N ILE A 83 -4.70 -1.59 -0.09
CA ILE A 83 -6.08 -2.02 0.10
C ILE A 83 -6.35 -2.07 1.61
N ALA A 84 -7.40 -1.39 2.04
CA ALA A 84 -7.81 -1.45 3.44
C ALA A 84 -8.60 -2.73 3.68
N ARG A 85 -8.24 -3.46 4.73
CA ARG A 85 -8.96 -4.64 5.14
C ARG A 85 -10.12 -4.23 6.06
N GLY A 86 -11.08 -5.12 6.24
CA GLY A 86 -12.21 -4.86 7.13
C GLY A 86 -11.79 -4.46 8.54
N THR A 87 -10.69 -5.03 9.01
CA THR A 87 -10.14 -4.71 10.34
C THR A 87 -9.65 -3.27 10.46
N ALA A 88 -9.45 -2.58 9.34
CA ALA A 88 -9.00 -1.20 9.36
C ALA A 88 -10.13 -0.20 9.61
N ARG A 89 -11.37 -0.66 9.63
CA ARG A 89 -12.53 0.22 9.71
C ARG A 89 -12.45 1.24 10.84
N ASP A 90 -12.05 0.78 12.02
CA ASP A 90 -11.99 1.62 13.21
C ASP A 90 -10.57 2.02 13.59
N ALA A 91 -9.62 1.82 12.68
CA ALA A 91 -8.24 2.13 12.97
C ALA A 91 -8.00 3.64 13.02
N SER A 92 -7.13 4.07 13.94
CA SER A 92 -6.71 5.45 14.02
C SER A 92 -5.66 5.76 12.96
N PHE A 93 -5.38 7.04 12.75
CA PHE A 93 -4.30 7.45 11.86
C PHE A 93 -2.97 6.80 12.27
N HIS A 94 -2.69 6.79 13.56
CA HIS A 94 -1.46 6.20 14.07
C HIS A 94 -1.34 4.72 13.70
N GLN A 95 -2.43 3.97 13.84
CA GLN A 95 -2.45 2.56 13.49
C GLN A 95 -2.26 2.35 11.98
N ILE A 96 -2.90 3.17 11.15
CA ILE A 96 -2.76 3.08 9.70
C ILE A 96 -1.34 3.44 9.29
N SER A 97 -0.78 4.50 9.84
CA SER A 97 0.58 4.92 9.54
C SER A 97 1.59 3.83 9.94
N SER A 98 1.40 3.23 11.10
CA SER A 98 2.25 2.14 11.58
C SER A 98 2.14 0.91 10.66
N ALA A 99 0.93 0.60 10.20
CA ALA A 99 0.72 -0.52 9.28
C ALA A 99 1.43 -0.27 7.94
N LEU A 100 1.38 0.95 7.42
CA LEU A 100 2.09 1.30 6.19
C LEU A 100 3.59 1.19 6.36
N LYS A 101 4.11 1.65 7.48
CA LYS A 101 5.53 1.54 7.78
C LYS A 101 5.97 0.08 7.83
N HIS A 102 5.17 -0.77 8.44
CA HIS A 102 5.44 -2.20 8.51
C HIS A 102 5.50 -2.81 7.10
N LEU A 103 4.53 -2.46 6.24
CA LEU A 103 4.53 -2.97 4.88
C LEU A 103 5.76 -2.48 4.10
N GLY A 104 6.15 -1.23 4.28
CA GLY A 104 7.36 -0.70 3.67
C GLY A 104 8.60 -1.45 4.15
N CYS A 105 8.66 -1.78 5.43
CA CYS A 105 9.76 -2.57 5.96
C CYS A 105 9.78 -3.97 5.35
N LEU A 106 8.62 -4.60 5.17
CA LEU A 106 8.55 -5.91 4.54
C LEU A 106 9.06 -5.85 3.09
N LEU A 107 8.76 -4.76 2.39
CA LEU A 107 9.21 -4.59 1.02
C LEU A 107 10.73 -4.58 0.91
N TYR A 108 11.42 -3.92 1.83
CA TYR A 108 12.88 -3.76 1.75
C TYR A 108 13.66 -4.78 2.55
N THR A 109 13.04 -5.39 3.54
CA THR A 109 13.69 -6.44 4.31
C THR A 109 13.24 -7.81 3.87
N SER A 110 12.34 -7.88 2.93
CA SER A 110 11.92 -9.14 2.38
C SER A 110 13.14 -9.87 1.88
N PRO A 111 13.44 -11.02 2.42
CA PRO A 111 14.62 -11.72 2.01
C PRO A 111 14.51 -12.15 0.58
N SER A 112 15.61 -12.39 -0.02
CA SER A 112 15.54 -13.08 -1.25
C SER A 112 14.77 -14.36 -0.98
N PRO A 113 14.07 -14.84 -1.97
CA PRO A 113 13.09 -15.90 -1.73
C PRO A 113 13.62 -17.11 -1.01
N ARG A 114 14.86 -17.32 -1.04
CA ARG A 114 15.38 -18.48 -0.40
C ARG A 114 15.68 -18.31 1.03
N ASP A 115 15.65 -17.18 1.56
CA ASP A 115 15.85 -17.04 2.95
C ASP A 115 14.66 -17.42 3.71
N GLY A 116 13.75 -17.40 3.05
CA GLY A 116 12.60 -17.77 3.75
C GLY A 116 12.80 -19.08 4.30
N LEU A 117 13.52 -19.24 4.15
CA LEU A 117 13.45 -19.89 4.63
C LEU A 117 13.86 -20.14 5.60
N LEU A 118 14.28 -19.77 5.73
CA LEU A 118 14.48 -19.75 6.42
C LEU A 118 14.12 -19.70 7.18
N SER A 119 14.05 -19.78 7.17
CA SER A 119 13.57 -19.51 7.63
C SER A 119 13.25 -19.78 8.11
N ARG A 120 13.27 -20.15 8.19
CA ARG A 120 12.88 -20.19 8.50
C ARG A 120 12.57 -20.50 8.94
#